data_7586732faa6d68262ca1592158efa273
#
_entry.id   7586732faa6d68262ca1592158efa273
#
_cell.length_a   1.000
_cell.length_b   1.000
_cell.length_c   1.000
_cell.angle_alpha   90.00
_cell.angle_beta   90.00
_cell.angle_gamma   90.00
#
_symmetry.space_group_name_H-M   'P 1'
#
loop_
_entity.id
_entity.type
_entity.pdbx_description
1 polymer ?
#
loop_
_entity_poly.entity_id
_entity_poly.type
_entity_poly.pdbx_seq_one_letter_code
_entity_poly.pdbx_strand_id
1 'polypeptide(L)'
;RVLADRIGDRDPGNKPNVNDRIPYIYIQTGKKVKLQGDRIETPDYINEHDLSPDYEFYITNQIMKPVTQIFALCLDELPGFTGNIEEYNSIYKSQLKKGKTINDSLKYMIERKRRKAASILFRDILRILENKRCNNIEITQFFGKGSK
;
A
#
# COMPACT_ATOMS: atom_id res chain seq x y z
N ARG A 1 -0.86 14.85 15.84
CA ARG A 1 -1.91 14.73 16.87
C ARG A 1 -2.66 13.43 16.68
N VAL A 2 -3.06 12.78 17.79
CA VAL A 2 -3.85 11.55 17.74
C VAL A 2 -5.27 11.87 17.28
N LEU A 3 -5.91 10.94 16.56
CA LEU A 3 -7.29 11.14 16.06
C LEU A 3 -8.27 11.45 17.20
N ALA A 4 -8.14 10.77 18.34
CA ALA A 4 -8.97 11.02 19.53
C ALA A 4 -8.89 12.49 20.04
N ASP A 5 -7.71 13.10 19.98
CA ASP A 5 -7.56 14.50 20.39
C ASP A 5 -8.26 15.45 19.42
N ARG A 6 -8.16 15.16 18.10
CA ARG A 6 -8.89 15.97 17.10
C ARG A 6 -10.42 15.87 17.25
N ILE A 7 -10.93 14.67 17.57
CA ILE A 7 -12.35 14.48 17.84
C ILE A 7 -12.75 15.30 19.07
N GLY A 8 -11.99 15.20 20.17
CA GLY A 8 -12.26 15.95 21.38
C GLY A 8 -12.14 17.47 21.25
N ASP A 9 -11.27 17.97 20.35
CA ASP A 9 -11.18 19.41 20.06
C ASP A 9 -12.40 19.93 19.27
N ARG A 10 -13.00 19.07 18.42
CA ARG A 10 -14.20 19.40 17.64
C ARG A 10 -15.46 19.27 18.48
N ASP A 11 -15.54 18.21 19.27
CA ASP A 11 -16.68 17.90 20.14
C ASP A 11 -16.16 17.33 21.48
N PRO A 12 -16.00 18.20 22.50
CA PRO A 12 -15.52 17.77 23.80
C PRO A 12 -16.41 16.72 24.49
N GLY A 13 -17.73 16.73 24.19
CA GLY A 13 -18.69 15.78 24.74
C GLY A 13 -18.55 14.36 24.19
N ASN A 14 -17.96 14.21 23.01
CA ASN A 14 -17.78 12.94 22.32
C ASN A 14 -16.30 12.53 22.19
N LYS A 15 -15.43 13.08 23.05
CA LYS A 15 -14.02 12.66 23.06
C LYS A 15 -13.90 11.17 23.42
N PRO A 16 -13.28 10.33 22.57
CA PRO A 16 -13.09 8.93 22.87
C PRO A 16 -12.27 8.71 24.14
N ASN A 17 -12.65 7.72 24.93
CA ASN A 17 -11.91 7.32 26.13
C ASN A 17 -10.69 6.47 25.79
N VAL A 18 -9.84 6.24 26.78
CA VAL A 18 -8.72 5.31 26.68
C VAL A 18 -9.25 3.91 26.41
N ASN A 19 -8.71 3.21 25.39
CA ASN A 19 -9.12 1.90 24.89
C ASN A 19 -10.36 1.87 24.00
N ASP A 20 -11.02 2.98 23.71
CA ASP A 20 -12.07 3.01 22.70
C ASP A 20 -11.51 2.75 21.30
N ARG A 21 -12.23 1.92 20.53
CA ARG A 21 -11.87 1.66 19.13
C ARG A 21 -12.51 2.70 18.23
N ILE A 22 -11.71 3.56 17.64
CA ILE A 22 -12.15 4.59 16.72
C ILE A 22 -12.05 4.06 15.28
N PRO A 23 -13.16 3.95 14.54
CA PRO A 23 -13.09 3.63 13.11
C PRO A 23 -12.43 4.80 12.37
N TYR A 24 -11.52 4.47 11.44
CA TYR A 24 -10.82 5.49 10.67
C TYR A 24 -10.56 5.06 9.23
N ILE A 25 -10.41 6.04 8.37
CA ILE A 25 -10.03 5.87 6.97
C ILE A 25 -8.84 6.80 6.69
N TYR A 26 -7.87 6.30 5.92
CA TYR A 26 -6.79 7.13 5.38
C TYR A 26 -7.35 8.05 4.30
N ILE A 27 -7.03 9.33 4.40
CA ILE A 27 -7.48 10.38 3.49
C ILE A 27 -6.34 10.92 2.64
N GLN A 28 -6.67 11.43 1.47
CA GLN A 28 -5.73 12.18 0.65
C GLN A 28 -5.39 13.50 1.33
N THR A 29 -4.09 13.75 1.51
CA THR A 29 -3.59 15.00 2.06
C THR A 29 -2.76 15.69 0.99
N GLY A 30 -3.12 16.94 0.62
CA GLY A 30 -2.42 17.73 -0.41
C GLY A 30 -0.99 18.14 -0.07
N LYS A 31 -0.53 17.87 1.16
CA LYS A 31 0.83 18.14 1.63
C LYS A 31 1.47 16.85 2.12
N LYS A 32 2.81 16.73 2.04
CA LYS A 32 3.56 15.63 2.65
C LYS A 32 3.42 15.71 4.17
N VAL A 33 2.39 15.05 4.68
CA VAL A 33 2.15 14.92 6.12
C VAL A 33 3.08 13.83 6.64
N LYS A 34 3.88 14.15 7.67
CA LYS A 34 4.90 13.24 8.21
C LYS A 34 4.31 12.17 9.12
N LEU A 35 3.25 12.48 9.86
CA LEU A 35 2.67 11.56 10.83
C LEU A 35 1.45 10.84 10.24
N GLN A 36 1.39 9.53 10.41
CA GLN A 36 0.24 8.73 9.95
C GLN A 36 -1.07 9.17 10.62
N GLY A 37 -1.01 9.58 11.88
CA GLY A 37 -2.17 10.09 12.61
C GLY A 37 -2.84 11.31 12.00
N ASP A 38 -2.10 12.11 11.22
CA ASP A 38 -2.65 13.30 10.53
C ASP A 38 -3.28 12.97 9.16
N ARG A 39 -3.17 11.70 8.73
CA ARG A 39 -3.68 11.21 7.45
C ARG A 39 -4.92 10.33 7.61
N ILE A 40 -5.52 10.29 8.78
CA ILE A 40 -6.68 9.46 9.08
C ILE A 40 -7.82 10.32 9.62
N GLU A 41 -9.06 10.00 9.26
CA GLU A 41 -10.26 10.61 9.79
C GLU A 41 -11.38 9.59 9.99
N THR A 42 -12.38 9.94 10.79
CA THR A 42 -13.56 9.11 10.97
C THR A 42 -14.42 9.09 9.71
N PRO A 43 -15.14 7.98 9.41
CA PRO A 43 -16.05 7.91 8.27
C PRO A 43 -17.06 9.05 8.22
N ASP A 44 -17.66 9.40 9.37
CA ASP A 44 -18.66 10.47 9.46
C ASP A 44 -18.06 11.82 9.06
N TYR A 45 -16.88 12.15 9.59
CA TYR A 45 -16.18 13.40 9.25
C TYR A 45 -15.81 13.47 7.77
N ILE A 46 -15.44 12.33 7.17
CA ILE A 46 -15.12 12.24 5.74
C ILE A 46 -16.36 12.56 4.89
N ASN A 47 -17.52 12.00 5.26
CA ASN A 47 -18.77 12.22 4.56
C ASN A 47 -19.26 13.67 4.70
N GLU A 48 -19.17 14.24 5.91
CA GLU A 48 -19.60 15.61 6.19
C GLU A 48 -18.75 16.67 5.46
N HIS A 49 -17.47 16.38 5.25
CA HIS A 49 -16.51 17.33 4.66
C HIS A 49 -16.10 16.96 3.23
N ASP A 50 -16.75 15.97 2.60
CA ASP A 50 -16.48 15.49 1.24
C ASP A 50 -14.99 15.19 0.99
N LEU A 51 -14.34 14.55 1.98
CA LEU A 51 -12.94 14.18 1.89
C LEU A 51 -12.76 12.92 1.06
N SER A 52 -11.67 12.84 0.30
CA SER A 52 -11.36 11.68 -0.53
C SER A 52 -10.48 10.67 0.23
N PRO A 53 -10.86 9.38 0.26
CA PRO A 53 -9.97 8.31 0.76
C PRO A 53 -8.68 8.23 -0.03
N ASP A 54 -7.60 7.85 0.65
CA ASP A 54 -6.30 7.61 -0.02
C ASP A 54 -6.26 6.20 -0.65
N TYR A 55 -6.90 6.06 -1.81
CA TYR A 55 -6.93 4.79 -2.54
C TYR A 55 -5.53 4.29 -2.92
N GLU A 56 -4.60 5.19 -3.20
CA GLU A 56 -3.21 4.81 -3.49
C GLU A 56 -2.57 4.09 -2.32
N PHE A 57 -2.76 4.63 -1.09
CA PHE A 57 -2.27 4.00 0.12
C PHE A 57 -2.90 2.61 0.34
N TYR A 58 -4.22 2.49 0.19
CA TYR A 58 -4.91 1.21 0.35
C TYR A 58 -4.45 0.17 -0.67
N ILE A 59 -4.36 0.54 -1.93
CA ILE A 59 -3.91 -0.36 -2.99
C ILE A 59 -2.46 -0.80 -2.73
N THR A 60 -1.56 0.14 -2.53
CA THR A 60 -0.12 -0.18 -2.46
C THR A 60 0.30 -0.82 -1.14
N ASN A 61 -0.31 -0.44 -0.02
CA ASN A 61 0.11 -0.91 1.29
C ASN A 61 -0.76 -2.01 1.88
N GLN A 62 -2.08 -1.96 1.66
CA GLN A 62 -3.02 -2.88 2.29
C GLN A 62 -3.37 -4.07 1.38
N ILE A 63 -3.31 -3.90 0.06
CA ILE A 63 -3.65 -4.95 -0.91
C ILE A 63 -2.39 -5.53 -1.55
N MET A 64 -1.60 -4.73 -2.23
CA MET A 64 -0.46 -5.24 -3.01
C MET A 64 0.59 -5.93 -2.13
N LYS A 65 0.90 -5.38 -0.95
CA LYS A 65 1.93 -5.97 -0.08
C LYS A 65 1.59 -7.39 0.37
N PRO A 66 0.45 -7.67 1.03
CA PRO A 66 0.13 -9.02 1.47
C PRO A 66 -0.09 -9.97 0.29
N VAL A 67 -0.76 -9.54 -0.77
CA VAL A 67 -1.00 -10.36 -1.96
C VAL A 67 0.32 -10.80 -2.59
N THR A 68 1.24 -9.87 -2.83
CA THR A 68 2.54 -10.21 -3.43
C THR A 68 3.43 -11.05 -2.50
N GLN A 69 3.25 -10.99 -1.18
CA GLN A 69 3.94 -11.89 -0.25
C GLN A 69 3.53 -13.34 -0.47
N ILE A 70 2.23 -13.59 -0.61
CA ILE A 70 1.70 -14.94 -0.84
C ILE A 70 2.15 -15.45 -2.21
N PHE A 71 1.89 -14.68 -3.27
CA PHE A 71 2.20 -15.10 -4.63
C PHE A 71 3.68 -15.14 -4.98
N ALA A 72 4.55 -14.55 -4.18
CA ALA A 72 6.00 -14.76 -4.32
C ALA A 72 6.44 -16.18 -3.97
N LEU A 73 5.64 -16.93 -3.21
CA LEU A 73 5.93 -18.31 -2.82
C LEU A 73 5.65 -19.30 -3.96
N CYS A 74 4.61 -19.04 -4.74
CA CYS A 74 4.19 -19.84 -5.90
C CYS A 74 4.29 -19.04 -7.21
N LEU A 75 5.39 -18.33 -7.39
CA LEU A 75 5.58 -17.40 -8.51
C LEU A 75 5.52 -18.10 -9.88
N ASP A 76 6.01 -19.31 -9.96
CA ASP A 76 6.03 -20.18 -11.15
C ASP A 76 4.64 -20.67 -11.57
N GLU A 77 3.70 -20.72 -10.64
CA GLU A 77 2.30 -21.09 -10.90
C GLU A 77 1.43 -19.91 -11.37
N LEU A 78 1.96 -18.67 -11.32
CA LEU A 78 1.19 -17.50 -11.70
C LEU A 78 0.95 -17.44 -13.21
N PRO A 79 -0.32 -17.32 -13.66
CA PRO A 79 -0.62 -17.03 -15.05
C PRO A 79 0.10 -15.76 -15.53
N GLY A 80 0.85 -15.87 -16.62
CA GLY A 80 1.67 -14.77 -17.14
C GLY A 80 3.10 -14.68 -16.57
N PHE A 81 3.51 -15.63 -15.73
CA PHE A 81 4.93 -15.79 -15.40
C PHE A 81 5.69 -16.37 -16.59
N THR A 82 6.66 -15.61 -17.09
CA THR A 82 7.50 -15.96 -18.25
C THR A 82 8.98 -16.03 -17.86
N GLY A 83 9.28 -16.46 -16.65
CA GLY A 83 10.65 -16.53 -16.13
C GLY A 83 11.05 -17.96 -15.81
N ASN A 84 12.31 -18.12 -15.42
CA ASN A 84 12.80 -19.37 -14.84
C ASN A 84 12.98 -19.17 -13.33
N ILE A 85 12.35 -20.05 -12.54
CA ILE A 85 12.45 -19.98 -11.07
C ILE A 85 13.89 -20.20 -10.59
N GLU A 86 14.71 -20.92 -11.34
CA GLU A 86 16.12 -21.16 -11.02
C GLU A 86 16.97 -19.88 -11.04
N GLU A 87 16.52 -18.83 -11.75
CA GLU A 87 17.19 -17.53 -11.71
C GLU A 87 17.21 -16.96 -10.28
N TYR A 88 16.14 -17.15 -9.52
CA TYR A 88 16.04 -16.67 -8.14
C TYR A 88 16.96 -17.46 -7.20
N ASN A 89 17.14 -18.75 -7.42
CA ASN A 89 18.13 -19.56 -6.72
C ASN A 89 19.57 -19.08 -7.04
N SER A 90 19.82 -18.72 -8.28
CA SER A 90 21.10 -18.15 -8.71
C SER A 90 21.36 -16.78 -8.08
N ILE A 91 20.33 -15.94 -7.95
CA ILE A 91 20.39 -14.66 -7.24
C ILE A 91 20.75 -14.89 -5.77
N TYR A 92 20.09 -15.82 -5.09
CA TYR A 92 20.40 -16.18 -3.71
C TYR A 92 21.86 -16.60 -3.52
N LYS A 93 22.33 -17.54 -4.35
CA LYS A 93 23.73 -18.00 -4.33
C LYS A 93 24.72 -16.86 -4.60
N SER A 94 24.38 -15.95 -5.51
CA SER A 94 25.20 -14.75 -5.80
C SER A 94 25.33 -13.82 -4.60
N GLN A 95 24.26 -13.62 -3.81
CA GLN A 95 24.34 -12.79 -2.61
C GLN A 95 25.23 -13.43 -1.53
N LEU A 96 25.15 -14.75 -1.35
CA LEU A 96 26.06 -15.48 -0.45
C LEU A 96 27.52 -15.34 -0.87
N LYS A 97 27.83 -15.46 -2.17
CA LYS A 97 29.19 -15.25 -2.69
C LYS A 97 29.73 -13.84 -2.45
N LYS A 98 28.84 -12.84 -2.34
CA LYS A 98 29.18 -11.44 -1.97
C LYS A 98 29.35 -11.23 -0.45
N GLY A 99 29.36 -12.30 0.35
CA GLY A 99 29.53 -12.23 1.80
C GLY A 99 28.29 -11.75 2.57
N LYS A 100 27.10 -11.79 1.96
CA LYS A 100 25.85 -11.47 2.67
C LYS A 100 25.44 -12.65 3.56
N THR A 101 24.72 -12.34 4.64
CA THR A 101 24.17 -13.38 5.52
C THR A 101 23.11 -14.21 4.79
N ILE A 102 22.82 -15.41 5.28
CA ILE A 102 21.75 -16.27 4.75
C ILE A 102 20.41 -15.52 4.77
N ASN A 103 20.09 -14.85 5.88
CA ASN A 103 18.83 -14.10 6.03
C ASN A 103 18.73 -12.93 5.05
N ASP A 104 19.79 -12.16 4.85
CA ASP A 104 19.79 -11.04 3.90
C ASP A 104 19.68 -11.52 2.46
N SER A 105 20.34 -12.64 2.14
CA SER A 105 20.28 -13.26 0.81
C SER A 105 18.88 -13.79 0.50
N LEU A 106 18.21 -14.41 1.47
CA LEU A 106 16.81 -14.85 1.36
C LEU A 106 15.86 -13.67 1.19
N LYS A 107 15.98 -12.64 2.04
CA LYS A 107 15.17 -11.43 1.93
C LYS A 107 15.31 -10.79 0.55
N TYR A 108 16.52 -10.68 0.03
CA TYR A 108 16.78 -10.13 -1.29
C TYR A 108 16.12 -10.95 -2.41
N MET A 109 16.24 -12.27 -2.36
CA MET A 109 15.59 -13.18 -3.32
C MET A 109 14.06 -13.07 -3.27
N ILE A 110 13.48 -13.12 -2.07
CA ILE A 110 12.03 -13.00 -1.86
C ILE A 110 11.53 -11.66 -2.38
N GLU A 111 12.23 -10.57 -2.10
CA GLU A 111 11.85 -9.25 -2.59
C GLU A 111 11.86 -9.17 -4.12
N ARG A 112 12.79 -9.84 -4.78
CA ARG A 112 12.81 -9.96 -6.25
C ARG A 112 11.60 -10.74 -6.77
N LYS A 113 11.25 -11.85 -6.12
CA LYS A 113 10.02 -12.62 -6.43
C LYS A 113 8.77 -11.78 -6.24
N ARG A 114 8.66 -11.03 -5.13
CA ARG A 114 7.53 -10.12 -4.85
C ARG A 114 7.36 -9.06 -5.93
N ARG A 115 8.45 -8.43 -6.37
CA ARG A 115 8.41 -7.44 -7.45
C ARG A 115 7.94 -8.07 -8.77
N LYS A 116 8.36 -9.28 -9.07
CA LYS A 116 7.88 -9.99 -10.27
C LYS A 116 6.39 -10.32 -10.15
N ALA A 117 5.94 -10.85 -9.01
CA ALA A 117 4.52 -11.09 -8.74
C ALA A 117 3.69 -9.79 -8.87
N ALA A 118 4.18 -8.68 -8.30
CA ALA A 118 3.53 -7.38 -8.44
C ALA A 118 3.41 -6.93 -9.89
N SER A 119 4.47 -7.11 -10.70
CA SER A 119 4.46 -6.73 -12.12
C SER A 119 3.50 -7.57 -12.97
N ILE A 120 3.14 -8.77 -12.51
CA ILE A 120 2.17 -9.64 -13.19
C ILE A 120 0.75 -9.30 -12.73
N LEU A 121 0.51 -9.32 -11.41
CA LEU A 121 -0.82 -9.18 -10.82
C LEU A 121 -1.36 -7.76 -10.87
N PHE A 122 -0.49 -6.76 -10.76
CA PHE A 122 -0.86 -5.35 -10.63
C PHE A 122 -0.33 -4.48 -11.77
N ARG A 123 -0.10 -5.07 -12.95
CA ARG A 123 0.47 -4.37 -14.11
C ARG A 123 -0.22 -3.05 -14.42
N ASP A 124 -1.55 -3.07 -14.54
CA ASP A 124 -2.31 -1.89 -14.92
C ASP A 124 -2.33 -0.85 -13.81
N ILE A 125 -2.43 -1.28 -12.56
CA ILE A 125 -2.37 -0.38 -11.40
C ILE A 125 -1.00 0.29 -11.30
N LEU A 126 0.09 -0.47 -11.47
CA LEU A 126 1.44 0.09 -11.48
C LEU A 126 1.63 1.11 -12.60
N ARG A 127 1.09 0.85 -13.78
CA ARG A 127 1.09 1.79 -14.91
C ARG A 127 0.32 3.08 -14.59
N ILE A 128 -0.85 2.96 -13.96
CA ILE A 128 -1.65 4.12 -13.51
C ILE A 128 -0.88 4.95 -12.48
N LEU A 129 -0.26 4.30 -11.48
CA LEU A 129 0.54 4.97 -10.46
C LEU A 129 1.76 5.69 -11.05
N GLU A 130 2.40 5.08 -12.04
CA GLU A 130 3.54 5.67 -12.75
C GLU A 130 3.11 6.89 -13.56
N ASN A 131 2.02 6.78 -14.32
CA ASN A 131 1.44 7.90 -15.07
C ASN A 131 1.02 9.06 -14.15
N LYS A 132 0.44 8.76 -13.00
CA LYS A 132 0.13 9.77 -11.99
C LYS A 132 1.36 10.53 -11.52
N ARG A 133 2.45 9.83 -11.26
CA ARG A 133 3.73 10.45 -10.86
C ARG A 133 4.31 11.35 -11.95
N CYS A 134 4.19 10.94 -13.21
CA CYS A 134 4.71 11.71 -14.35
C CYS A 134 3.81 12.91 -14.72
N ASN A 135 2.49 12.75 -14.65
CA ASN A 135 1.52 13.70 -15.22
C ASN A 135 0.66 14.41 -14.17
N ASN A 136 0.88 14.17 -12.90
CA ASN A 136 0.08 14.71 -11.78
C ASN A 136 -1.44 14.44 -11.89
N ILE A 137 -1.85 13.34 -12.55
CA ILE A 137 -3.24 12.94 -12.76
C ILE A 137 -3.72 12.16 -11.53
N GLU A 138 -4.92 12.44 -11.03
CA GLU A 138 -5.49 11.72 -9.88
C GLU A 138 -6.04 10.35 -10.25
N ILE A 139 -5.78 9.35 -9.39
CA ILE A 139 -6.24 7.96 -9.58
C ILE A 139 -7.77 7.86 -9.66
N THR A 140 -8.49 8.72 -8.96
CA THR A 140 -9.95 8.78 -8.95
C THR A 140 -10.58 8.95 -10.32
N GLN A 141 -9.86 9.53 -11.28
CA GLN A 141 -10.31 9.66 -12.67
C GLN A 141 -10.40 8.31 -13.42
N PHE A 142 -9.68 7.29 -12.96
CA PHE A 142 -9.67 5.97 -13.59
C PHE A 142 -10.75 5.02 -13.04
N PHE A 143 -11.23 5.27 -11.83
CA PHE A 143 -12.22 4.40 -11.18
C PHE A 143 -13.67 4.89 -11.33
N GLY A 144 -13.92 5.82 -12.25
CA GLY A 144 -15.27 6.34 -12.55
C GLY A 144 -16.04 6.78 -11.28
N LYS A 145 -16.67 7.91 -11.30
CA LYS A 145 -17.67 8.22 -10.26
C LYS A 145 -18.70 7.10 -10.29
N GLY A 146 -18.74 6.28 -9.24
CA GLY A 146 -19.78 5.27 -9.09
C GLY A 146 -21.12 5.93 -9.39
N SER A 147 -21.85 5.36 -10.32
CA SER A 147 -23.19 5.81 -10.70
C SER A 147 -24.00 5.93 -9.41
N LYS A 148 -24.55 7.10 -9.21
CA LYS A 148 -25.57 7.32 -8.19
C LYS A 148 -26.78 6.48 -8.50
#